data_f1786952085530828572169487305987
#
_entry.id   f1786952085530828572169487305987
#
_cell.length_a   1.000
_cell.length_b   1.000
_cell.length_c   1.000
_cell.angle_alpha   90.00
_cell.angle_beta   90.00
_cell.angle_gamma   90.00
#
_symmetry.space_group_name_H-M   'P 1'
#
loop_
_entity.id
_entity.type
_entity.pdbx_description
1 polymer ?
#
loop_
_entity_poly.entity_id
_entity_poly.type
_entity_poly.pdbx_seq_one_letter_code
_entity_poly.pdbx_strand_id
1 'polypeptide(L)'
;MRVIAAGVAVGVALHAGAHLTCDFPLLLHASDAKYEPMKPFFGDKRPPNYWWFVKGTAGWTGIVMVVLMSIAFVLAQPWFRRNKLKDTNPLKKMTGFNAFWFTHHLFAIVYALLIVHGTSLYLTKEWYKKSTWMYIAYPVFLYSCERIVRLFRSHDAVKIQKVAVYPGHVLALYMSKPTGFRYRSGQYIFINCRAVSPYEWHPFSITSAPGDNYLSVHIRTRGDWTSRLRTVFSEACRPPAEGESGLLRADLSRGITDSNARFPKLLIDGPYGAPAQDYREYDVLLLIGLGIGATPLISIVKDVLNHIQPGGSVGGAEPGGTGKAKKRQFMTKRAYFYWVTREEGSFEWFRGVMNEVAEKDKDQVIELHNHCSSVYQEGDARSALIVMLQELQHAKKGVDILSGTSVKTHFARPNWRSVFKRVAVNHENQRVGVFYCGEPVLVPQLRQLSADFTHKTNTKFEFHKENF
;
A
#
# COMPACT_ATOMS: atom_id res chain seq x y z
N MET A 1 -8.93 -12.17 -1.25
CA MET A 1 -8.66 -12.66 0.12
C MET A 1 -9.92 -13.02 0.90
N ARG A 2 -10.94 -12.15 1.09
CA ARG A 2 -12.14 -12.49 1.87
C ARG A 2 -12.93 -13.68 1.32
N VAL A 3 -13.10 -13.77 0.01
CA VAL A 3 -13.80 -14.87 -0.66
C VAL A 3 -13.08 -16.20 -0.41
N ILE A 4 -11.75 -16.22 -0.53
CA ILE A 4 -10.94 -17.41 -0.26
C ILE A 4 -11.08 -17.85 1.20
N ALA A 5 -10.98 -16.91 2.15
CA ALA A 5 -11.14 -17.21 3.57
C ALA A 5 -12.52 -17.77 3.90
N ALA A 6 -13.59 -17.21 3.31
CA ALA A 6 -14.95 -17.73 3.45
C ALA A 6 -15.07 -19.15 2.86
N GLY A 7 -14.51 -19.38 1.67
CA GLY A 7 -14.49 -20.71 1.05
C GLY A 7 -13.79 -21.75 1.90
N VAL A 8 -12.62 -21.40 2.49
CA VAL A 8 -11.90 -22.28 3.42
C VAL A 8 -12.73 -22.58 4.66
N ALA A 9 -13.36 -21.56 5.27
CA ALA A 9 -14.19 -21.75 6.45
C ALA A 9 -15.41 -22.68 6.19
N VAL A 10 -16.08 -22.47 5.04
CA VAL A 10 -17.20 -23.32 4.63
C VAL A 10 -16.73 -24.75 4.35
N GLY A 11 -15.61 -24.91 3.61
CA GLY A 11 -15.06 -26.25 3.32
C GLY A 11 -14.68 -27.02 4.59
N VAL A 12 -14.03 -26.36 5.55
CA VAL A 12 -13.68 -26.96 6.85
C VAL A 12 -14.93 -27.35 7.64
N ALA A 13 -15.96 -26.46 7.68
CA ALA A 13 -17.19 -26.75 8.38
C ALA A 13 -17.93 -27.95 7.79
N LEU A 14 -18.02 -28.03 6.46
CA LEU A 14 -18.63 -29.16 5.77
C LEU A 14 -17.84 -30.45 5.98
N HIS A 15 -16.51 -30.41 5.87
CA HIS A 15 -15.65 -31.56 6.08
C HIS A 15 -15.76 -32.12 7.51
N ALA A 16 -15.55 -31.26 8.50
CA ALA A 16 -15.66 -31.66 9.90
C ALA A 16 -17.10 -32.07 10.26
N GLY A 17 -18.10 -31.33 9.76
CA GLY A 17 -19.51 -31.65 9.96
C GLY A 17 -19.90 -33.03 9.43
N ALA A 18 -19.51 -33.35 8.18
CA ALA A 18 -19.79 -34.65 7.56
C ALA A 18 -19.18 -35.80 8.39
N HIS A 19 -17.93 -35.70 8.83
CA HIS A 19 -17.32 -36.72 9.66
C HIS A 19 -18.01 -36.86 11.03
N LEU A 20 -18.33 -35.76 11.69
CA LEU A 20 -18.92 -35.81 13.03
C LEU A 20 -20.38 -36.24 13.03
N THR A 21 -21.16 -35.88 12.02
CA THR A 21 -22.60 -36.13 11.98
C THR A 21 -23.01 -37.33 11.15
N CYS A 22 -22.19 -37.73 10.17
CA CYS A 22 -22.52 -38.82 9.26
C CYS A 22 -21.54 -39.99 9.40
N ASP A 23 -20.27 -39.80 9.05
CA ASP A 23 -19.32 -40.91 8.84
C ASP A 23 -19.01 -41.66 10.17
N PHE A 24 -18.67 -40.92 11.22
CA PHE A 24 -18.34 -41.54 12.52
C PHE A 24 -19.55 -42.23 13.18
N PRO A 25 -20.75 -41.60 13.23
CA PRO A 25 -21.94 -42.28 13.75
C PRO A 25 -22.28 -43.55 12.97
N LEU A 26 -22.22 -43.49 11.64
CA LEU A 26 -22.47 -44.66 10.79
C LEU A 26 -21.49 -45.79 11.07
N LEU A 27 -20.20 -45.48 11.27
CA LEU A 27 -19.19 -46.51 11.60
C LEU A 27 -19.33 -47.07 13.03
N LEU A 28 -19.62 -46.21 14.00
CA LEU A 28 -19.80 -46.61 15.40
C LEU A 28 -21.02 -47.53 15.61
N HIS A 29 -22.12 -47.26 14.87
CA HIS A 29 -23.39 -47.98 15.00
C HIS A 29 -23.64 -49.00 13.88
N ALA A 30 -22.64 -49.28 13.04
CA ALA A 30 -22.76 -50.25 11.96
C ALA A 30 -23.08 -51.66 12.51
N SER A 31 -23.95 -52.42 11.85
CA SER A 31 -24.07 -53.86 12.09
C SER A 31 -22.80 -54.60 11.66
N ASP A 32 -22.59 -55.80 12.18
CA ASP A 32 -21.38 -56.59 11.86
C ASP A 32 -21.23 -56.83 10.35
N ALA A 33 -22.34 -57.10 9.66
CA ALA A 33 -22.35 -57.28 8.22
C ALA A 33 -21.95 -55.98 7.47
N LYS A 34 -22.33 -54.81 7.95
CA LYS A 34 -21.96 -53.52 7.36
C LYS A 34 -20.54 -53.11 7.73
N TYR A 35 -20.01 -53.58 8.87
CA TYR A 35 -18.64 -53.31 9.32
C TYR A 35 -17.61 -54.18 8.62
N GLU A 36 -18.01 -55.38 8.16
CA GLU A 36 -17.06 -56.38 7.54
C GLU A 36 -16.16 -55.74 6.48
N PRO A 37 -16.62 -54.94 5.52
CA PRO A 37 -15.75 -54.30 4.52
C PRO A 37 -14.80 -53.25 5.11
N MET A 38 -15.04 -52.77 6.35
CA MET A 38 -14.23 -51.75 7.01
C MET A 38 -13.10 -52.32 7.87
N LYS A 39 -13.16 -53.61 8.21
CA LYS A 39 -12.12 -54.33 9.00
C LYS A 39 -10.68 -54.10 8.49
N PRO A 40 -10.39 -54.14 7.20
CA PRO A 40 -9.03 -53.90 6.69
C PRO A 40 -8.47 -52.52 7.04
N PHE A 41 -9.33 -51.55 7.35
CA PHE A 41 -8.97 -50.12 7.58
C PHE A 41 -9.00 -49.79 9.10
N PHE A 42 -9.94 -50.34 9.84
CA PHE A 42 -10.21 -49.97 11.25
C PHE A 42 -9.91 -51.09 12.23
N GLY A 43 -9.56 -52.28 11.75
CA GLY A 43 -9.30 -53.46 12.58
C GLY A 43 -10.53 -54.37 12.79
N ASP A 44 -10.33 -55.53 13.41
CA ASP A 44 -11.39 -56.54 13.58
C ASP A 44 -12.54 -56.04 14.46
N LYS A 45 -12.27 -55.14 15.40
CA LYS A 45 -13.28 -54.53 16.27
C LYS A 45 -13.60 -53.09 15.84
N ARG A 46 -14.89 -52.77 15.88
CA ARG A 46 -15.35 -51.38 15.62
C ARG A 46 -14.68 -50.38 16.59
N PRO A 47 -14.36 -49.14 16.15
CA PRO A 47 -13.97 -48.07 17.05
C PRO A 47 -14.99 -47.93 18.19
N PRO A 48 -14.57 -47.88 19.47
CA PRO A 48 -15.50 -47.93 20.59
C PRO A 48 -16.30 -46.64 20.80
N ASN A 49 -15.73 -45.49 20.43
CA ASN A 49 -16.34 -44.18 20.63
C ASN A 49 -15.60 -43.09 19.82
N TYR A 50 -16.09 -41.85 19.88
CA TYR A 50 -15.47 -40.68 19.21
C TYR A 50 -14.04 -40.40 19.67
N TRP A 51 -13.67 -40.71 20.92
CA TRP A 51 -12.31 -40.50 21.42
C TRP A 51 -11.27 -41.31 20.69
N TRP A 52 -11.68 -42.44 20.13
CA TRP A 52 -10.77 -43.23 19.27
C TRP A 52 -10.32 -42.44 18.05
N PHE A 53 -11.26 -41.71 17.39
CA PHE A 53 -10.96 -40.85 16.25
C PHE A 53 -10.14 -39.61 16.66
N VAL A 54 -10.50 -38.98 17.78
CA VAL A 54 -9.80 -37.81 18.32
C VAL A 54 -8.32 -38.11 18.64
N LYS A 55 -8.05 -39.27 19.22
CA LYS A 55 -6.68 -39.73 19.54
C LYS A 55 -5.88 -40.12 18.31
N GLY A 56 -6.52 -40.46 17.20
CA GLY A 56 -5.88 -40.76 15.95
C GLY A 56 -5.18 -39.52 15.34
N THR A 57 -4.16 -39.73 14.53
CA THR A 57 -3.38 -38.65 13.91
C THR A 57 -4.26 -37.69 13.11
N ALA A 58 -5.23 -38.21 12.36
CA ALA A 58 -6.17 -37.35 11.63
C ALA A 58 -7.04 -36.52 12.56
N GLY A 59 -7.50 -37.06 13.69
CA GLY A 59 -8.37 -36.36 14.63
C GLY A 59 -7.68 -35.19 15.32
N TRP A 60 -6.59 -35.43 16.03
CA TRP A 60 -5.91 -34.37 16.77
C TRP A 60 -5.32 -33.30 15.85
N THR A 61 -4.75 -33.66 14.67
CA THR A 61 -4.24 -32.69 13.70
C THR A 61 -5.37 -31.81 13.16
N GLY A 62 -6.54 -32.41 12.87
CA GLY A 62 -7.72 -31.68 12.44
C GLY A 62 -8.19 -30.65 13.47
N ILE A 63 -8.29 -31.05 14.74
CA ILE A 63 -8.70 -30.17 15.85
C ILE A 63 -7.71 -29.01 16.01
N VAL A 64 -6.41 -29.29 16.04
CA VAL A 64 -5.38 -28.26 16.19
C VAL A 64 -5.43 -27.28 15.01
N MET A 65 -5.60 -27.75 13.79
CA MET A 65 -5.74 -26.89 12.61
C MET A 65 -6.96 -25.98 12.73
N VAL A 66 -8.12 -26.49 13.16
CA VAL A 66 -9.34 -25.68 13.34
C VAL A 66 -9.11 -24.58 14.38
N VAL A 67 -8.46 -24.89 15.50
CA VAL A 67 -8.14 -23.91 16.56
C VAL A 67 -7.21 -22.82 16.01
N LEU A 68 -6.12 -23.20 15.36
CA LEU A 68 -5.14 -22.24 14.80
C LEU A 68 -5.75 -21.36 13.72
N MET A 69 -6.56 -21.94 12.82
CA MET A 69 -7.27 -21.18 11.78
C MET A 69 -8.30 -20.22 12.39
N SER A 70 -9.03 -20.66 13.43
CA SER A 70 -10.00 -19.80 14.10
C SER A 70 -9.33 -18.58 14.73
N ILE A 71 -8.19 -18.74 15.40
CA ILE A 71 -7.39 -17.63 15.94
C ILE A 71 -6.97 -16.70 14.82
N ALA A 72 -6.37 -17.23 13.74
CA ALA A 72 -5.89 -16.44 12.62
C ALA A 72 -7.02 -15.67 11.90
N PHE A 73 -8.19 -16.30 11.71
CA PHE A 73 -9.33 -15.65 11.03
C PHE A 73 -10.03 -14.62 11.90
N VAL A 74 -10.17 -14.85 13.20
CA VAL A 74 -10.78 -13.88 14.15
C VAL A 74 -9.92 -12.61 14.18
N LEU A 75 -8.60 -12.75 14.37
CA LEU A 75 -7.70 -11.61 14.45
C LEU A 75 -7.48 -10.91 13.08
N ALA A 76 -7.80 -11.56 11.96
CA ALA A 76 -7.82 -10.95 10.63
C ALA A 76 -9.05 -10.07 10.39
N GLN A 77 -10.11 -10.17 11.19
CA GLN A 77 -11.30 -9.33 11.02
C GLN A 77 -10.97 -7.84 11.19
N PRO A 78 -11.62 -6.94 10.44
CA PRO A 78 -11.33 -5.50 10.50
C PRO A 78 -11.44 -4.87 11.89
N TRP A 79 -12.32 -5.40 12.74
CA TRP A 79 -12.50 -4.93 14.11
C TRP A 79 -11.26 -5.14 14.97
N PHE A 80 -10.67 -6.33 14.91
CA PHE A 80 -9.48 -6.70 15.66
C PHE A 80 -8.22 -6.15 15.00
N ARG A 81 -8.03 -6.36 13.71
CA ARG A 81 -6.85 -5.93 12.97
C ARG A 81 -6.62 -4.42 12.99
N ARG A 82 -7.71 -3.61 12.95
CA ARG A 82 -7.64 -2.14 12.97
C ARG A 82 -7.73 -1.57 14.39
N ASN A 83 -7.66 -2.41 15.40
CA ASN A 83 -7.71 -2.02 16.83
C ASN A 83 -8.91 -1.11 17.17
N LYS A 84 -10.09 -1.46 16.64
CA LYS A 84 -11.34 -0.68 16.83
C LYS A 84 -12.06 -0.99 18.14
N LEU A 85 -11.50 -1.83 18.99
CA LEU A 85 -12.07 -2.14 20.30
C LEU A 85 -11.95 -0.92 21.22
N LYS A 86 -12.94 -0.76 22.13
CA LYS A 86 -12.93 0.29 23.16
C LYS A 86 -11.72 0.10 24.09
N ASP A 87 -11.18 1.20 24.59
CA ASP A 87 -10.01 1.19 25.49
C ASP A 87 -10.23 0.40 26.77
N THR A 88 -11.48 0.28 27.20
CA THR A 88 -11.91 -0.50 28.37
C THR A 88 -11.87 -2.01 28.15
N ASN A 89 -11.72 -2.49 26.93
CA ASN A 89 -11.73 -3.92 26.62
C ASN A 89 -10.32 -4.53 26.83
N PRO A 90 -10.14 -5.53 27.71
CA PRO A 90 -8.83 -6.13 27.97
C PRO A 90 -8.22 -6.80 26.73
N LEU A 91 -9.05 -7.27 25.80
CA LEU A 91 -8.60 -7.87 24.55
C LEU A 91 -7.96 -6.86 23.58
N LYS A 92 -8.11 -5.56 23.84
CA LYS A 92 -7.49 -4.52 23.00
C LYS A 92 -5.98 -4.69 22.89
N LYS A 93 -5.30 -5.10 23.96
CA LYS A 93 -3.85 -5.34 23.98
C LYS A 93 -3.42 -6.51 23.09
N MET A 94 -4.34 -7.46 22.84
CA MET A 94 -4.11 -8.65 22.00
C MET A 94 -4.57 -8.43 20.55
N THR A 95 -4.93 -7.22 20.15
CA THR A 95 -5.45 -6.89 18.83
C THR A 95 -4.55 -5.88 18.14
N GLY A 96 -4.85 -5.56 16.88
CA GLY A 96 -4.07 -4.65 16.06
C GLY A 96 -3.35 -5.37 14.93
N PHE A 97 -2.61 -4.60 14.14
CA PHE A 97 -1.93 -5.14 12.96
C PHE A 97 -0.85 -6.17 13.31
N ASN A 98 -0.09 -5.94 14.38
CA ASN A 98 0.98 -6.86 14.79
C ASN A 98 0.40 -8.21 15.25
N ALA A 99 -0.66 -8.21 16.06
CA ALA A 99 -1.34 -9.43 16.46
C ALA A 99 -1.88 -10.22 15.26
N PHE A 100 -2.53 -9.53 14.31
CA PHE A 100 -2.93 -10.12 13.03
C PHE A 100 -1.72 -10.71 12.28
N TRP A 101 -0.64 -9.96 12.15
CA TRP A 101 0.54 -10.38 11.41
C TRP A 101 1.16 -11.67 11.98
N PHE A 102 1.42 -11.68 13.29
CA PHE A 102 1.99 -12.86 13.95
C PHE A 102 1.07 -14.08 13.89
N THR A 103 -0.23 -13.91 14.15
CA THR A 103 -1.17 -15.03 14.09
C THR A 103 -1.43 -15.52 12.67
N HIS A 104 -1.24 -14.69 11.66
CA HIS A 104 -1.33 -15.13 10.27
C HIS A 104 -0.21 -16.10 9.88
N HIS A 105 0.95 -16.04 10.53
CA HIS A 105 2.04 -17.00 10.34
C HIS A 105 1.73 -18.39 10.91
N LEU A 106 0.69 -18.55 11.76
CA LEU A 106 0.20 -19.86 12.19
C LEU A 106 -0.23 -20.74 11.00
N PHE A 107 -0.56 -20.12 9.86
CA PHE A 107 -0.84 -20.88 8.65
C PHE A 107 0.34 -21.75 8.18
N ALA A 108 1.58 -21.40 8.48
CA ALA A 108 2.72 -22.27 8.20
C ALA A 108 2.62 -23.59 8.98
N ILE A 109 2.19 -23.53 10.25
CA ILE A 109 1.94 -24.70 11.09
C ILE A 109 0.72 -25.46 10.55
N VAL A 110 -0.35 -24.74 10.18
CA VAL A 110 -1.56 -25.36 9.58
C VAL A 110 -1.19 -26.13 8.31
N TYR A 111 -0.35 -25.59 7.41
CA TYR A 111 0.08 -26.29 6.21
C TYR A 111 0.89 -27.55 6.52
N ALA A 112 1.80 -27.50 7.50
CA ALA A 112 2.54 -28.68 7.95
C ALA A 112 1.61 -29.76 8.51
N LEU A 113 0.67 -29.36 9.37
CA LEU A 113 -0.34 -30.27 9.92
C LEU A 113 -1.29 -30.82 8.86
N LEU A 114 -1.61 -30.03 7.82
CA LEU A 114 -2.48 -30.46 6.73
C LEU A 114 -1.81 -31.56 5.89
N ILE A 115 -0.49 -31.51 5.71
CA ILE A 115 0.27 -32.60 5.07
C ILE A 115 0.16 -33.87 5.92
N VAL A 116 0.44 -33.77 7.24
CA VAL A 116 0.33 -34.91 8.18
C VAL A 116 -1.09 -35.47 8.22
N HIS A 117 -2.09 -34.61 8.29
CA HIS A 117 -3.52 -34.96 8.26
C HIS A 117 -3.86 -35.72 6.95
N GLY A 118 -3.41 -35.20 5.81
CA GLY A 118 -3.66 -35.80 4.50
C GLY A 118 -2.91 -37.12 4.26
N THR A 119 -1.83 -37.41 5.02
CA THR A 119 -1.16 -38.72 4.98
C THR A 119 -1.84 -39.74 5.91
N SER A 120 -2.67 -39.31 6.83
CA SER A 120 -3.32 -40.15 7.84
C SER A 120 -4.76 -40.52 7.47
N LEU A 121 -5.06 -40.63 6.16
CA LEU A 121 -6.38 -41.03 5.66
C LEU A 121 -6.71 -42.47 6.07
N TYR A 122 -7.93 -42.68 6.63
CA TYR A 122 -8.36 -43.99 7.12
C TYR A 122 -8.54 -45.03 5.99
N LEU A 123 -9.18 -44.61 4.89
CA LEU A 123 -9.58 -45.54 3.80
C LEU A 123 -8.54 -45.72 2.68
N THR A 124 -7.41 -45.03 2.78
CA THR A 124 -6.37 -45.04 1.74
C THR A 124 -5.02 -45.47 2.35
N LYS A 125 -4.54 -46.65 2.03
CA LYS A 125 -3.26 -47.17 2.52
C LYS A 125 -2.09 -46.72 1.66
N GLU A 126 -2.26 -46.72 0.35
CA GLU A 126 -1.20 -46.42 -0.62
C GLU A 126 -0.84 -44.93 -0.59
N TRP A 127 0.44 -44.66 -0.35
CA TRP A 127 0.96 -43.30 -0.20
C TRP A 127 0.74 -42.41 -1.44
N TYR A 128 0.84 -42.99 -2.64
CA TYR A 128 0.70 -42.27 -3.94
C TYR A 128 -0.77 -41.85 -4.21
N LYS A 129 -1.74 -42.46 -3.53
CA LYS A 129 -3.15 -42.06 -3.59
C LYS A 129 -3.48 -40.94 -2.62
N LYS A 130 -2.59 -40.60 -1.70
CA LYS A 130 -2.74 -39.51 -0.71
C LYS A 130 -2.29 -38.19 -1.31
N SER A 131 -3.13 -37.56 -2.09
CA SER A 131 -2.77 -36.46 -2.99
C SER A 131 -2.65 -35.07 -2.34
N THR A 132 -3.00 -34.92 -1.05
CA THR A 132 -2.99 -33.60 -0.36
C THR A 132 -1.67 -32.85 -0.52
N TRP A 133 -0.54 -33.54 -0.36
CA TRP A 133 0.78 -32.95 -0.51
C TRP A 133 1.04 -32.41 -1.92
N MET A 134 0.49 -33.03 -2.96
CA MET A 134 0.65 -32.61 -4.35
C MET A 134 -0.02 -31.24 -4.60
N TYR A 135 -1.22 -31.05 -4.04
CA TYR A 135 -1.91 -29.76 -4.14
C TYR A 135 -1.23 -28.65 -3.36
N ILE A 136 -0.52 -28.98 -2.26
CA ILE A 136 0.21 -28.02 -1.44
C ILE A 136 1.60 -27.73 -1.99
N ALA A 137 2.27 -28.73 -2.56
CA ALA A 137 3.65 -28.62 -3.05
C ALA A 137 3.82 -27.49 -4.07
N TYR A 138 2.90 -27.36 -5.03
CA TYR A 138 3.00 -26.34 -6.07
C TYR A 138 2.94 -24.90 -5.52
N PRO A 139 1.93 -24.48 -4.74
CA PRO A 139 1.91 -23.13 -4.17
C PRO A 139 3.05 -22.88 -3.18
N VAL A 140 3.47 -23.87 -2.41
CA VAL A 140 4.63 -23.74 -1.50
C VAL A 140 5.93 -23.55 -2.29
N PHE A 141 6.11 -24.29 -3.38
CA PHE A 141 7.25 -24.12 -4.28
C PHE A 141 7.29 -22.70 -4.87
N LEU A 142 6.18 -22.20 -5.41
CA LEU A 142 6.10 -20.84 -5.95
C LEU A 142 6.40 -19.78 -4.88
N TYR A 143 5.86 -19.97 -3.67
CA TYR A 143 6.13 -19.07 -2.56
C TYR A 143 7.61 -19.07 -2.17
N SER A 144 8.24 -20.25 -2.13
CA SER A 144 9.66 -20.39 -1.81
C SER A 144 10.53 -19.71 -2.88
N CYS A 145 10.22 -19.91 -4.16
CA CYS A 145 10.92 -19.23 -5.25
C CYS A 145 10.81 -17.71 -5.13
N GLU A 146 9.61 -17.19 -4.83
CA GLU A 146 9.39 -15.74 -4.62
C GLU A 146 10.21 -15.23 -3.42
N ARG A 147 10.27 -15.98 -2.31
CA ARG A 147 11.09 -15.60 -1.14
C ARG A 147 12.58 -15.57 -1.47
N ILE A 148 13.07 -16.55 -2.22
CA ILE A 148 14.47 -16.61 -2.66
C ILE A 148 14.80 -15.43 -3.57
N VAL A 149 13.98 -15.15 -4.57
CA VAL A 149 14.16 -13.98 -5.46
C VAL A 149 14.17 -12.67 -4.67
N ARG A 150 13.26 -12.51 -3.69
CA ARG A 150 13.24 -11.34 -2.82
C ARG A 150 14.52 -11.23 -1.99
N LEU A 151 15.03 -12.33 -1.46
CA LEU A 151 16.27 -12.34 -0.69
C LEU A 151 17.44 -11.80 -1.51
N PHE A 152 17.56 -12.21 -2.77
CA PHE A 152 18.60 -11.72 -3.67
C PHE A 152 18.42 -10.23 -4.01
N ARG A 153 17.19 -9.79 -4.32
CA ARG A 153 16.92 -8.39 -4.67
C ARG A 153 17.09 -7.41 -3.50
N SER A 154 16.82 -7.86 -2.27
CA SER A 154 16.88 -7.01 -1.08
C SER A 154 18.23 -7.02 -0.37
N HIS A 155 19.26 -7.62 -0.98
CA HIS A 155 20.58 -7.74 -0.36
C HIS A 155 21.32 -6.41 -0.28
N ASP A 156 21.16 -5.53 -1.25
CA ASP A 156 21.93 -4.29 -1.33
C ASP A 156 21.31 -3.17 -0.48
N ALA A 157 22.12 -2.64 0.45
CA ALA A 157 21.75 -1.49 1.24
C ALA A 157 21.84 -0.21 0.40
N VAL A 158 20.79 0.60 0.43
CA VAL A 158 20.81 1.92 -0.20
C VAL A 158 21.54 2.94 0.66
N LYS A 159 22.29 3.84 0.01
CA LYS A 159 22.93 4.97 0.70
C LYS A 159 21.92 6.11 0.87
N ILE A 160 21.80 6.62 2.08
CA ILE A 160 20.96 7.78 2.37
C ILE A 160 21.72 9.04 1.94
N GLN A 161 21.06 9.85 1.10
CA GLN A 161 21.63 11.11 0.59
C GLN A 161 21.11 12.30 1.39
N LYS A 162 19.81 12.26 1.74
CA LYS A 162 19.14 13.34 2.48
C LYS A 162 18.01 12.79 3.31
N VAL A 163 17.86 13.35 4.49
CA VAL A 163 16.74 13.11 5.41
C VAL A 163 16.06 14.44 5.71
N ALA A 164 14.73 14.46 5.74
CA ALA A 164 13.95 15.59 6.21
C ALA A 164 12.81 15.11 7.11
N VAL A 165 12.70 15.72 8.28
CA VAL A 165 11.58 15.46 9.21
C VAL A 165 10.66 16.67 9.17
N TYR A 166 9.50 16.48 8.55
CA TYR A 166 8.52 17.54 8.33
C TYR A 166 7.50 17.63 9.46
N PRO A 167 6.84 18.80 9.61
CA PRO A 167 5.62 18.93 10.40
C PRO A 167 4.57 17.90 10.00
N GLY A 168 3.61 17.59 10.91
CA GLY A 168 2.60 16.57 10.64
C GLY A 168 3.14 15.14 10.70
N HIS A 169 4.27 14.91 11.39
CA HIS A 169 4.87 13.60 11.62
C HIS A 169 5.25 12.84 10.32
N VAL A 170 5.82 13.54 9.36
CA VAL A 170 6.30 12.96 8.10
C VAL A 170 7.83 12.95 8.05
N LEU A 171 8.37 11.78 7.71
CA LEU A 171 9.79 11.56 7.44
C LEU A 171 9.96 11.40 5.92
N ALA A 172 10.80 12.23 5.31
CA ALA A 172 11.23 12.06 3.93
C ALA A 172 12.65 11.50 3.87
N LEU A 173 12.81 10.46 3.09
CA LEU A 173 14.09 9.78 2.85
C LEU A 173 14.45 9.90 1.37
N TYR A 174 15.63 10.43 1.09
CA TYR A 174 16.23 10.48 -0.22
C TYR A 174 17.42 9.53 -0.24
N MET A 175 17.40 8.59 -1.16
CA MET A 175 18.31 7.46 -1.19
C MET A 175 18.99 7.36 -2.55
N SER A 176 20.15 6.72 -2.60
CA SER A 176 20.77 6.34 -3.86
C SER A 176 19.88 5.36 -4.60
N LYS A 177 19.79 5.53 -5.92
CA LYS A 177 19.10 4.58 -6.78
C LYS A 177 20.04 3.40 -7.06
N PRO A 178 19.65 2.15 -6.72
CA PRO A 178 20.49 0.99 -7.02
C PRO A 178 20.76 0.83 -8.50
N THR A 179 21.90 0.29 -8.85
CA THR A 179 22.28 0.03 -10.24
C THR A 179 21.23 -0.87 -10.92
N GLY A 180 20.74 -0.42 -12.07
CA GLY A 180 19.70 -1.16 -12.81
C GLY A 180 18.28 -1.04 -12.24
N PHE A 181 18.07 -0.32 -11.14
CA PHE A 181 16.74 -0.11 -10.57
C PHE A 181 15.89 0.79 -11.47
N ARG A 182 14.86 0.21 -12.08
CA ARG A 182 13.93 0.91 -12.97
C ARG A 182 12.52 0.81 -12.43
N TYR A 183 11.78 1.90 -12.45
CA TYR A 183 10.39 1.95 -12.00
C TYR A 183 9.58 2.93 -12.85
N ARG A 184 8.26 2.88 -12.68
CA ARG A 184 7.30 3.86 -13.22
C ARG A 184 6.74 4.68 -12.08
N SER A 185 6.42 5.96 -12.33
CA SER A 185 5.71 6.78 -11.33
C SER A 185 4.41 6.11 -10.93
N GLY A 186 4.01 6.27 -9.66
CA GLY A 186 2.88 5.58 -9.07
C GLY A 186 3.20 4.20 -8.48
N GLN A 187 4.40 3.64 -8.69
CA GLN A 187 4.83 2.39 -8.07
C GLN A 187 5.32 2.62 -6.62
N TYR A 188 5.45 1.53 -5.88
CA TYR A 188 5.91 1.52 -4.48
C TYR A 188 7.05 0.52 -4.25
N ILE A 189 7.75 0.70 -3.15
CA ILE A 189 8.80 -0.19 -2.66
C ILE A 189 8.51 -0.64 -1.24
N PHE A 190 9.02 -1.79 -0.86
CA PHE A 190 9.12 -2.15 0.54
C PHE A 190 10.46 -1.68 1.10
N ILE A 191 10.42 -1.18 2.33
CA ILE A 191 11.59 -0.73 3.07
C ILE A 191 11.70 -1.55 4.36
N ASN A 192 12.92 -2.03 4.64
CA ASN A 192 13.31 -2.61 5.91
C ASN A 192 14.41 -1.76 6.54
N CYS A 193 14.28 -1.48 7.83
CA CYS A 193 15.30 -0.83 8.64
C CYS A 193 15.70 -1.78 9.77
N ARG A 194 16.87 -2.40 9.67
CA ARG A 194 17.34 -3.38 10.66
C ARG A 194 17.51 -2.80 12.07
N ALA A 195 17.79 -1.50 12.18
CA ALA A 195 17.89 -0.82 13.46
C ALA A 195 16.53 -0.69 14.18
N VAL A 196 15.41 -0.75 13.43
CA VAL A 196 14.06 -0.72 13.97
C VAL A 196 13.52 -2.12 14.17
N SER A 197 13.57 -2.94 13.12
CA SER A 197 13.15 -4.34 13.13
C SER A 197 13.83 -5.11 11.98
N PRO A 198 14.49 -6.25 12.27
CA PRO A 198 15.17 -7.02 11.23
C PRO A 198 14.23 -7.75 10.27
N TYR A 199 12.97 -7.97 10.66
CA TYR A 199 12.03 -8.81 9.92
C TYR A 199 10.90 -8.04 9.24
N GLU A 200 10.64 -6.79 9.65
CA GLU A 200 9.51 -6.03 9.15
C GLU A 200 9.85 -5.27 7.88
N TRP A 201 9.00 -5.46 6.87
CA TRP A 201 9.04 -4.75 5.59
C TRP A 201 7.75 -3.97 5.41
N HIS A 202 7.87 -2.67 5.18
CA HIS A 202 6.72 -1.79 5.04
C HIS A 202 6.69 -1.14 3.65
N PRO A 203 5.50 -1.09 2.99
CA PRO A 203 5.37 -0.52 1.66
C PRO A 203 5.26 1.00 1.72
N PHE A 204 5.97 1.69 0.81
CA PHE A 204 5.90 3.13 0.64
C PHE A 204 5.94 3.52 -0.83
N SER A 205 5.06 4.45 -1.22
CA SER A 205 5.05 4.99 -2.58
C SER A 205 6.33 5.74 -2.88
N ILE A 206 6.86 5.53 -4.07
CA ILE A 206 7.99 6.30 -4.58
C ILE A 206 7.50 7.71 -4.91
N THR A 207 8.21 8.72 -4.42
CA THR A 207 7.87 10.14 -4.65
C THR A 207 8.79 10.84 -5.65
N SER A 208 9.95 10.28 -5.95
CA SER A 208 10.82 10.73 -7.05
C SER A 208 10.27 10.32 -8.41
N ALA A 209 10.66 11.01 -9.47
CA ALA A 209 10.37 10.60 -10.84
C ALA A 209 11.36 9.52 -11.32
N PRO A 210 10.98 8.68 -12.31
CA PRO A 210 11.88 7.67 -12.87
C PRO A 210 13.17 8.24 -13.45
N GLY A 211 13.14 9.47 -13.96
CA GLY A 211 14.29 10.19 -14.50
C GLY A 211 15.23 10.79 -13.46
N ASP A 212 14.80 10.87 -12.19
CA ASP A 212 15.64 11.42 -11.12
C ASP A 212 16.82 10.46 -10.83
N ASN A 213 17.95 11.03 -10.42
CA ASN A 213 19.16 10.28 -10.04
C ASN A 213 19.12 9.72 -8.61
N TYR A 214 18.05 9.99 -7.89
CA TYR A 214 17.78 9.51 -6.53
C TYR A 214 16.41 8.82 -6.44
N LEU A 215 16.22 8.07 -5.35
CA LEU A 215 14.96 7.46 -4.97
C LEU A 215 14.46 8.15 -3.71
N SER A 216 13.20 8.59 -3.68
CA SER A 216 12.64 9.20 -2.48
C SER A 216 11.31 8.61 -2.06
N VAL A 217 11.05 8.63 -0.75
CA VAL A 217 9.79 8.25 -0.13
C VAL A 217 9.42 9.24 0.99
N HIS A 218 8.12 9.46 1.18
CA HIS A 218 7.59 10.27 2.29
C HIS A 218 6.72 9.38 3.17
N ILE A 219 7.10 9.24 4.41
CA ILE A 219 6.55 8.28 5.37
C ILE A 219 5.82 9.03 6.48
N ARG A 220 4.49 8.94 6.52
CA ARG A 220 3.71 9.45 7.65
C ARG A 220 3.73 8.44 8.79
N THR A 221 4.04 8.91 9.98
CA THR A 221 4.01 8.11 11.21
C THR A 221 2.58 7.70 11.55
N ARG A 222 2.31 6.38 11.58
CA ARG A 222 0.98 5.84 11.90
C ARG A 222 0.99 4.68 12.88
N GLY A 223 2.12 4.04 13.10
CA GLY A 223 2.26 2.88 13.97
C GLY A 223 3.64 2.81 14.59
N ASP A 224 3.89 1.80 15.41
CA ASP A 224 5.11 1.66 16.21
C ASP A 224 6.38 1.65 15.37
N TRP A 225 6.38 0.90 14.26
CA TRP A 225 7.53 0.82 13.37
C TRP A 225 7.87 2.17 12.74
N THR A 226 6.87 2.88 12.19
CA THR A 226 7.07 4.20 11.57
C THR A 226 7.44 5.27 12.60
N SER A 227 6.95 5.15 13.84
CA SER A 227 7.34 6.03 14.96
C SER A 227 8.81 5.82 15.32
N ARG A 228 9.22 4.57 15.50
CA ARG A 228 10.62 4.24 15.79
C ARG A 228 11.55 4.65 14.65
N LEU A 229 11.13 4.41 13.39
CA LEU A 229 11.90 4.84 12.22
C LEU A 229 12.14 6.35 12.26
N ARG A 230 11.07 7.13 12.47
CA ARG A 230 11.17 8.59 12.57
C ARG A 230 12.11 9.03 13.71
N THR A 231 12.02 8.42 14.91
CA THR A 231 12.90 8.72 16.04
C THR A 231 14.35 8.49 15.69
N VAL A 232 14.70 7.31 15.17
CA VAL A 232 16.08 6.95 14.81
C VAL A 232 16.68 7.91 13.77
N PHE A 233 15.86 8.35 12.79
CA PHE A 233 16.33 9.29 11.79
C PHE A 233 16.34 10.74 12.28
N SER A 234 15.43 11.14 13.18
CA SER A 234 15.42 12.49 13.75
C SER A 234 16.59 12.73 14.70
N GLU A 235 16.99 11.72 15.46
CA GLU A 235 18.18 11.78 16.33
C GLU A 235 19.49 11.97 15.54
N ALA A 236 19.52 11.45 14.30
CA ALA A 236 20.67 11.61 13.42
C ALA A 236 20.67 12.95 12.64
N CYS A 237 19.60 13.75 12.73
CA CYS A 237 19.49 15.06 12.10
C CYS A 237 19.96 16.17 13.06
N ARG A 238 20.57 17.22 12.49
CA ARG A 238 20.89 18.44 13.24
C ARG A 238 19.62 19.25 13.53
N PRO A 239 19.57 20.00 14.66
CA PRO A 239 18.51 20.97 14.89
C PRO A 239 18.50 22.03 13.78
N PRO A 240 17.33 22.63 13.46
CA PRO A 240 17.22 23.68 12.45
C PRO A 240 18.06 24.90 12.86
N ALA A 241 18.65 25.58 11.89
CA ALA A 241 19.30 26.85 12.11
C ALA A 241 18.29 27.93 12.56
N GLU A 242 18.74 28.92 13.33
CA GLU A 242 17.88 30.04 13.76
C GLU A 242 17.22 30.71 12.53
N GLY A 243 15.87 30.76 12.53
CA GLY A 243 15.06 31.33 11.45
C GLY A 243 14.47 30.32 10.45
N GLU A 244 14.80 29.03 10.52
CA GLU A 244 14.14 27.98 9.72
C GLU A 244 13.00 27.34 10.52
N SER A 245 11.82 27.26 9.90
CA SER A 245 10.64 26.64 10.49
C SER A 245 10.89 25.18 10.84
N GLY A 246 11.06 24.83 12.09
CA GLY A 246 10.96 23.47 12.70
C GLY A 246 11.39 22.22 11.91
N LEU A 247 12.03 22.39 10.76
CA LEU A 247 12.36 21.34 9.81
C LEU A 247 13.77 20.79 10.09
N LEU A 248 13.82 19.57 10.62
CA LEU A 248 15.09 18.85 10.79
C LEU A 248 15.56 18.32 9.44
N ARG A 249 16.77 18.69 9.02
CA ARG A 249 17.39 18.23 7.77
C ARG A 249 18.79 17.69 8.00
N ALA A 250 19.16 16.66 7.26
CA ALA A 250 20.53 16.24 7.06
C ALA A 250 20.74 15.99 5.56
N ASP A 251 21.64 16.76 4.95
CA ASP A 251 21.98 16.66 3.53
C ASP A 251 23.45 16.28 3.38
N LEU A 252 23.69 15.05 2.92
CA LEU A 252 25.03 14.48 2.74
C LEU A 252 25.60 14.77 1.33
N SER A 253 24.77 15.30 0.43
CA SER A 253 25.20 15.57 -0.96
C SER A 253 26.09 16.80 -1.09
N ARG A 254 26.11 17.70 -0.09
CA ARG A 254 26.84 18.97 -0.11
C ARG A 254 28.25 18.92 0.50
N GLY A 255 28.83 17.74 0.68
CA GLY A 255 30.23 17.60 1.10
C GLY A 255 30.55 18.08 2.52
N ILE A 256 29.56 18.44 3.33
CA ILE A 256 29.73 18.68 4.77
C ILE A 256 29.79 17.32 5.42
N THR A 257 30.96 16.74 5.39
CA THR A 257 31.32 15.50 6.05
C THR A 257 31.34 15.73 7.56
N ASP A 258 30.17 15.66 8.19
CA ASP A 258 30.13 15.24 9.58
C ASP A 258 30.19 13.70 9.57
N SER A 259 31.39 13.20 9.75
CA SER A 259 31.74 11.78 9.78
C SER A 259 31.03 10.98 10.88
N ASN A 260 30.17 11.60 11.68
CA ASN A 260 29.48 11.00 12.82
C ASN A 260 27.98 10.72 12.62
N ALA A 261 27.35 11.23 11.58
CA ALA A 261 25.95 10.89 11.30
C ALA A 261 25.87 9.52 10.61
N ARG A 262 26.03 8.45 11.35
CA ARG A 262 25.80 7.07 10.85
C ARG A 262 24.29 6.81 10.77
N PHE A 263 23.69 7.13 9.63
CA PHE A 263 22.33 6.69 9.38
C PHE A 263 22.23 5.16 9.36
N PRO A 264 21.14 4.60 9.88
CA PRO A 264 20.92 3.17 9.85
C PRO A 264 20.83 2.66 8.41
N LYS A 265 21.31 1.45 8.17
CA LYS A 265 21.20 0.80 6.87
C LYS A 265 19.74 0.51 6.54
N LEU A 266 19.32 0.95 5.35
CA LEU A 266 18.03 0.62 4.77
C LEU A 266 18.20 -0.40 3.65
N LEU A 267 17.32 -1.37 3.63
CA LEU A 267 17.16 -2.31 2.54
C LEU A 267 15.87 -1.98 1.81
N ILE A 268 15.86 -2.09 0.49
CA ILE A 268 14.68 -1.89 -0.33
C ILE A 268 14.38 -3.14 -1.17
N ASP A 269 13.11 -3.38 -1.43
CA ASP A 269 12.64 -4.43 -2.33
C ASP A 269 11.53 -3.86 -3.21
N GLY A 270 11.62 -4.10 -4.50
CA GLY A 270 10.68 -3.57 -5.50
C GLY A 270 11.36 -3.31 -6.84
N PRO A 271 10.74 -2.51 -7.71
CA PRO A 271 9.45 -1.83 -7.53
C PRO A 271 8.25 -2.76 -7.67
N TYR A 272 7.12 -2.37 -7.07
CA TYR A 272 5.86 -3.09 -7.18
C TYR A 272 4.81 -2.23 -7.86
N GLY A 273 3.97 -2.87 -8.70
CA GLY A 273 2.95 -2.19 -9.49
C GLY A 273 1.76 -1.69 -8.67
N ALA A 274 1.19 -0.58 -9.12
CA ALA A 274 -0.02 0.02 -8.59
C ALA A 274 -0.84 0.63 -9.75
N PRO A 275 -2.17 0.85 -9.59
CA PRO A 275 -3.01 1.40 -10.66
C PRO A 275 -2.50 2.71 -11.23
N ALA A 276 -1.87 3.56 -10.43
CA ALA A 276 -1.34 4.85 -10.87
C ALA A 276 -0.17 4.76 -11.87
N GLN A 277 0.46 3.59 -12.05
CA GLN A 277 1.55 3.42 -13.02
C GLN A 277 1.11 3.57 -14.50
N ASP A 278 -0.20 3.44 -14.76
CA ASP A 278 -0.75 3.47 -16.13
C ASP A 278 -1.19 4.88 -16.55
N TYR A 279 -0.82 5.93 -15.79
CA TYR A 279 -1.17 7.33 -16.07
C TYR A 279 -0.78 7.81 -17.48
N ARG A 280 0.27 7.28 -18.08
CA ARG A 280 0.76 7.65 -19.42
C ARG A 280 -0.22 7.31 -20.57
N GLU A 281 -1.25 6.55 -20.30
CA GLU A 281 -2.25 6.12 -21.30
C GLU A 281 -3.37 7.16 -21.52
N TYR A 282 -3.37 8.26 -20.75
CA TYR A 282 -4.41 9.28 -20.77
C TYR A 282 -3.90 10.60 -21.35
N ASP A 283 -4.78 11.25 -22.14
CA ASP A 283 -4.50 12.60 -22.66
C ASP A 283 -4.50 13.64 -21.55
N VAL A 284 -5.40 13.46 -20.58
CA VAL A 284 -5.56 14.38 -19.44
C VAL A 284 -5.54 13.59 -18.13
N LEU A 285 -4.85 14.12 -17.14
CA LEU A 285 -4.77 13.56 -15.80
C LEU A 285 -5.53 14.43 -14.81
N LEU A 286 -6.40 13.80 -14.01
CA LEU A 286 -7.00 14.39 -12.82
C LEU A 286 -6.48 13.63 -11.61
N LEU A 287 -5.47 14.20 -10.95
CA LEU A 287 -4.76 13.62 -9.83
C LEU A 287 -5.31 14.19 -8.52
N ILE A 288 -5.89 13.35 -7.67
CA ILE A 288 -6.56 13.78 -6.43
C ILE A 288 -5.90 13.09 -5.22
N GLY A 289 -5.15 13.84 -4.43
CA GLY A 289 -4.43 13.36 -3.25
C GLY A 289 -4.98 13.94 -1.95
N LEU A 290 -5.29 13.08 -0.96
CA LEU A 290 -5.68 13.53 0.39
C LEU A 290 -4.55 13.28 1.38
N GLY A 291 -4.04 14.35 1.99
CA GLY A 291 -2.92 14.29 2.92
C GLY A 291 -1.72 13.56 2.32
N ILE A 292 -1.20 12.54 3.01
CA ILE A 292 -0.06 11.75 2.53
C ILE A 292 -0.39 10.89 1.29
N GLY A 293 -1.65 10.70 0.93
CA GLY A 293 -2.05 10.06 -0.32
C GLY A 293 -1.60 10.81 -1.58
N ALA A 294 -1.09 12.03 -1.45
CA ALA A 294 -0.45 12.74 -2.55
C ALA A 294 0.86 12.08 -3.05
N THR A 295 1.50 11.20 -2.25
CA THR A 295 2.82 10.60 -2.53
C THR A 295 2.97 9.93 -3.90
N PRO A 296 2.09 9.01 -4.36
CA PRO A 296 2.22 8.43 -5.70
C PRO A 296 1.99 9.45 -6.81
N LEU A 297 1.12 10.43 -6.54
CA LEU A 297 0.72 11.43 -7.51
C LEU A 297 1.81 12.50 -7.73
N ILE A 298 2.57 12.84 -6.70
CA ILE A 298 3.73 13.73 -6.79
C ILE A 298 4.81 13.13 -7.70
N SER A 299 5.03 11.82 -7.65
CA SER A 299 5.93 11.15 -8.59
C SER A 299 5.46 11.32 -10.04
N ILE A 300 4.13 11.24 -10.28
CA ILE A 300 3.55 11.46 -11.61
C ILE A 300 3.74 12.92 -12.03
N VAL A 301 3.44 13.89 -11.18
CA VAL A 301 3.64 15.32 -11.46
C VAL A 301 5.08 15.61 -11.87
N LYS A 302 6.06 15.06 -11.12
CA LYS A 302 7.48 15.20 -11.46
C LYS A 302 7.85 14.54 -12.79
N ASP A 303 7.28 13.38 -13.08
CA ASP A 303 7.57 12.69 -14.34
C ASP A 303 6.97 13.43 -15.54
N VAL A 304 5.75 13.97 -15.39
CA VAL A 304 5.15 14.87 -16.39
C VAL A 304 6.05 16.10 -16.62
N LEU A 305 6.50 16.75 -15.55
CA LEU A 305 7.39 17.90 -15.62
C LEU A 305 8.70 17.58 -16.35
N ASN A 306 9.33 16.45 -16.07
CA ASN A 306 10.55 16.00 -16.72
C ASN A 306 10.37 15.73 -18.23
N HIS A 307 9.16 15.36 -18.67
CA HIS A 307 8.86 15.11 -20.08
C HIS A 307 8.56 16.37 -20.88
N ILE A 308 8.08 17.44 -20.24
CA ILE A 308 7.75 18.71 -20.88
C ILE A 308 9.04 19.50 -21.21
N GLN A 309 10.13 19.27 -20.48
CA GLN A 309 11.37 20.03 -20.66
C GLN A 309 12.06 19.71 -21.99
N PRO A 310 12.57 20.72 -22.74
CA PRO A 310 13.35 20.50 -23.92
C PRO A 310 14.59 19.66 -23.60
N GLY A 311 14.68 18.46 -24.15
CA GLY A 311 15.74 17.49 -23.86
C GLY A 311 15.33 16.33 -22.95
N GLY A 312 14.10 16.31 -22.44
CA GLY A 312 13.56 15.30 -21.51
C GLY A 312 13.26 13.91 -22.10
N SER A 313 13.68 13.62 -23.33
CA SER A 313 13.49 12.30 -23.96
C SER A 313 14.55 11.26 -23.56
N VAL A 314 15.14 11.35 -22.38
CA VAL A 314 16.01 10.29 -21.84
C VAL A 314 15.14 9.27 -21.10
N GLY A 315 14.28 8.61 -21.85
CA GLY A 315 13.60 7.40 -21.42
C GLY A 315 14.54 6.24 -21.57
N GLY A 316 14.76 5.47 -20.51
CA GLY A 316 15.47 4.22 -20.59
C GLY A 316 14.93 3.33 -21.70
N ALA A 317 15.70 3.14 -22.75
CA ALA A 317 15.46 2.10 -23.73
C ALA A 317 15.47 0.75 -22.99
N GLU A 318 14.44 -0.05 -23.16
CA GLU A 318 14.44 -1.44 -22.70
C GLU A 318 15.44 -2.22 -23.57
N PRO A 319 16.55 -2.74 -23.02
CA PRO A 319 17.38 -3.68 -23.75
C PRO A 319 16.82 -5.09 -23.50
N GLY A 320 16.40 -5.76 -24.56
CA GLY A 320 16.18 -7.19 -24.56
C GLY A 320 14.73 -7.65 -24.56
N GLY A 321 13.97 -7.25 -25.54
CA GLY A 321 12.75 -7.91 -25.97
C GLY A 321 12.71 -7.97 -27.48
N THR A 322 12.99 -9.14 -28.06
CA THR A 322 12.75 -9.43 -29.48
C THR A 322 11.24 -9.52 -29.73
N GLY A 323 10.56 -8.43 -29.67
CA GLY A 323 9.17 -8.27 -30.00
C GLY A 323 8.92 -6.80 -30.24
N LYS A 324 8.25 -6.43 -31.31
CA LYS A 324 7.82 -5.08 -31.66
C LYS A 324 6.89 -4.49 -30.58
N ALA A 325 7.40 -4.23 -29.38
CA ALA A 325 6.75 -3.43 -28.39
C ALA A 325 6.72 -1.99 -28.91
N LYS A 326 5.56 -1.55 -29.41
CA LYS A 326 5.29 -0.14 -29.70
C LYS A 326 5.77 0.67 -28.50
N LYS A 327 6.79 1.54 -28.69
CA LYS A 327 7.16 2.55 -27.72
C LYS A 327 5.88 3.27 -27.33
N ARG A 328 5.35 3.02 -26.10
CA ARG A 328 4.18 3.73 -25.61
C ARG A 328 4.58 5.18 -25.48
N GLN A 329 4.11 5.99 -26.42
CA GLN A 329 4.34 7.41 -26.47
C GLN A 329 3.65 8.05 -25.26
N PHE A 330 4.32 8.99 -24.62
CA PHE A 330 3.74 9.78 -23.54
C PHE A 330 2.58 10.62 -24.12
N MET A 331 1.35 10.33 -23.72
CA MET A 331 0.15 10.93 -24.33
C MET A 331 -0.36 12.15 -23.56
N THR A 332 0.07 12.34 -22.33
CA THR A 332 -0.47 13.36 -21.43
C THR A 332 -0.17 14.77 -21.93
N LYS A 333 -1.22 15.54 -22.20
CA LYS A 333 -1.18 16.94 -22.65
C LYS A 333 -1.48 17.93 -21.53
N ARG A 334 -2.23 17.50 -20.50
CA ARG A 334 -2.64 18.32 -19.36
C ARG A 334 -2.73 17.50 -18.11
N ALA A 335 -2.30 18.02 -16.96
CA ALA A 335 -2.42 17.39 -15.65
C ALA A 335 -2.99 18.39 -14.63
N TYR A 336 -4.06 18.00 -13.96
CA TYR A 336 -4.67 18.72 -12.85
C TYR A 336 -4.32 17.99 -11.57
N PHE A 337 -3.63 18.64 -10.65
CA PHE A 337 -3.28 18.05 -9.35
C PHE A 337 -3.98 18.77 -8.23
N TYR A 338 -4.91 18.08 -7.57
CA TYR A 338 -5.63 18.53 -6.39
C TYR A 338 -5.05 17.89 -5.14
N TRP A 339 -4.44 18.69 -4.29
CA TRP A 339 -3.96 18.24 -2.99
C TRP A 339 -4.79 18.84 -1.87
N VAL A 340 -5.50 17.97 -1.14
CA VAL A 340 -6.36 18.36 -0.01
C VAL A 340 -5.74 17.87 1.28
N THR A 341 -5.46 18.78 2.20
CA THR A 341 -4.92 18.47 3.53
C THR A 341 -5.75 19.13 4.62
N ARG A 342 -5.64 18.62 5.85
CA ARG A 342 -6.19 19.24 7.04
C ARG A 342 -5.17 20.10 7.78
N GLU A 343 -3.89 19.78 7.66
CA GLU A 343 -2.79 20.38 8.39
C GLU A 343 -2.04 21.35 7.46
N GLU A 344 -1.92 22.60 7.87
CA GLU A 344 -1.21 23.64 7.11
C GLU A 344 0.25 23.26 6.86
N GLY A 345 0.94 22.71 7.86
CA GLY A 345 2.33 22.24 7.75
C GLY A 345 2.56 21.12 6.73
N SER A 346 1.49 20.51 6.20
CA SER A 346 1.63 19.47 5.17
C SER A 346 2.17 20.03 3.85
N PHE A 347 1.93 21.30 3.54
CA PHE A 347 2.40 21.90 2.28
C PHE A 347 3.93 21.95 2.18
N GLU A 348 4.63 21.89 3.31
CA GLU A 348 6.10 21.79 3.34
C GLU A 348 6.62 20.49 2.70
N TRP A 349 5.84 19.39 2.72
CA TRP A 349 6.33 18.09 2.25
C TRP A 349 6.74 18.10 0.78
N PHE A 350 6.01 18.84 -0.05
CA PHE A 350 6.21 18.88 -1.50
C PHE A 350 6.45 20.30 -2.02
N ARG A 351 6.77 21.25 -1.14
CA ARG A 351 7.06 22.64 -1.50
C ARG A 351 8.09 22.74 -2.64
N GLY A 352 9.17 21.95 -2.55
CA GLY A 352 10.20 21.92 -3.58
C GLY A 352 9.68 21.52 -4.97
N VAL A 353 8.78 20.52 -5.01
CA VAL A 353 8.18 20.08 -6.28
C VAL A 353 7.23 21.14 -6.84
N MET A 354 6.43 21.79 -5.99
CA MET A 354 5.51 22.86 -6.44
C MET A 354 6.26 24.07 -7.00
N ASN A 355 7.36 24.46 -6.36
CA ASN A 355 8.21 25.53 -6.87
C ASN A 355 8.89 25.13 -8.18
N GLU A 356 9.36 23.90 -8.29
CA GLU A 356 9.94 23.37 -9.51
C GLU A 356 8.96 23.37 -10.69
N VAL A 357 7.71 23.00 -10.46
CA VAL A 357 6.64 23.09 -11.48
C VAL A 357 6.40 24.54 -11.87
N ALA A 358 6.29 25.46 -10.91
CA ALA A 358 6.06 26.88 -11.17
C ALA A 358 7.18 27.54 -11.98
N GLU A 359 8.44 27.11 -11.76
CA GLU A 359 9.60 27.65 -12.49
C GLU A 359 9.77 27.06 -13.89
N LYS A 360 9.47 25.78 -14.05
CA LYS A 360 9.84 25.02 -15.24
C LYS A 360 8.70 24.78 -16.22
N ASP A 361 7.45 24.76 -15.76
CA ASP A 361 6.27 24.54 -16.60
C ASP A 361 5.79 25.84 -17.26
N LYS A 362 6.50 26.29 -18.28
CA LYS A 362 6.16 27.52 -19.02
C LYS A 362 4.88 27.39 -19.84
N ASP A 363 4.57 26.19 -20.30
CA ASP A 363 3.40 25.89 -21.13
C ASP A 363 2.15 25.61 -20.28
N GLN A 364 2.26 25.73 -18.95
CA GLN A 364 1.19 25.49 -17.98
C GLN A 364 0.47 24.16 -18.17
N VAL A 365 1.21 23.11 -18.51
CA VAL A 365 0.67 21.75 -18.68
C VAL A 365 0.18 21.18 -17.35
N ILE A 366 0.80 21.58 -16.23
CA ILE A 366 0.48 21.11 -14.89
C ILE A 366 -0.22 22.21 -14.11
N GLU A 367 -1.47 22.00 -13.75
CA GLU A 367 -2.25 22.91 -12.92
C GLU A 367 -2.35 22.38 -11.49
N LEU A 368 -1.77 23.12 -10.53
CA LEU A 368 -1.69 22.75 -9.13
C LEU A 368 -2.78 23.43 -8.30
N HIS A 369 -3.52 22.67 -7.50
CA HIS A 369 -4.56 23.16 -6.60
C HIS A 369 -4.31 22.66 -5.18
N ASN A 370 -3.97 23.58 -4.28
CA ASN A 370 -3.81 23.32 -2.86
C ASN A 370 -5.08 23.66 -2.11
N HIS A 371 -5.56 22.73 -1.28
CA HIS A 371 -6.75 22.92 -0.45
C HIS A 371 -6.48 22.57 1.00
N CYS A 372 -6.70 23.54 1.91
CA CYS A 372 -6.67 23.32 3.36
C CYS A 372 -8.11 23.22 3.88
N SER A 373 -8.48 22.03 4.37
CA SER A 373 -9.88 21.74 4.75
C SER A 373 -10.17 21.90 6.24
N SER A 374 -9.19 22.31 7.05
CA SER A 374 -9.36 22.49 8.51
C SER A 374 -9.71 23.90 8.91
N VAL A 375 -9.50 24.85 8.03
CA VAL A 375 -9.64 26.28 8.32
C VAL A 375 -10.97 26.77 7.78
N TYR A 376 -11.96 26.83 8.66
CA TYR A 376 -13.24 27.52 8.54
C TYR A 376 -14.30 26.98 7.55
N GLN A 377 -15.56 27.17 7.96
CA GLN A 377 -16.72 27.00 7.08
C GLN A 377 -16.83 28.22 6.15
N GLU A 378 -17.38 28.00 4.96
CA GLU A 378 -17.69 29.04 3.99
C GLU A 378 -18.60 30.08 4.63
N GLY A 379 -18.17 31.35 4.68
CA GLY A 379 -18.93 32.45 5.31
C GLY A 379 -18.42 32.94 6.69
N ASP A 380 -17.35 32.34 7.25
CA ASP A 380 -16.72 32.86 8.47
C ASP A 380 -15.88 34.11 8.16
N ALA A 381 -16.05 35.16 8.97
CA ALA A 381 -15.31 36.43 8.86
C ALA A 381 -13.79 36.24 8.92
N ARG A 382 -13.33 35.19 9.60
CA ARG A 382 -11.91 34.83 9.67
C ARG A 382 -11.39 34.30 8.33
N SER A 383 -12.20 33.56 7.56
CA SER A 383 -11.80 33.09 6.24
C SER A 383 -11.63 34.26 5.27
N ALA A 384 -12.48 35.29 5.35
CA ALA A 384 -12.34 36.50 4.55
C ALA A 384 -11.05 37.28 4.87
N LEU A 385 -10.68 37.39 6.15
CA LEU A 385 -9.45 38.04 6.58
C LEU A 385 -8.21 37.27 6.08
N ILE A 386 -8.23 35.95 6.17
CA ILE A 386 -7.10 35.11 5.70
C ILE A 386 -6.96 35.23 4.18
N VAL A 387 -8.06 35.20 3.42
CA VAL A 387 -8.02 35.41 1.97
C VAL A 387 -7.45 36.78 1.63
N MET A 388 -7.88 37.84 2.35
CA MET A 388 -7.35 39.20 2.14
C MET A 388 -5.84 39.28 2.43
N LEU A 389 -5.36 38.68 3.53
CA LEU A 389 -3.94 38.61 3.87
C LEU A 389 -3.15 37.81 2.83
N GLN A 390 -3.72 36.73 2.32
CA GLN A 390 -3.15 35.91 1.27
C GLN A 390 -3.00 36.70 -0.04
N GLU A 391 -4.02 37.44 -0.45
CA GLU A 391 -3.96 38.30 -1.65
C GLU A 391 -2.89 39.38 -1.51
N LEU A 392 -2.83 40.06 -0.35
CA LEU A 392 -1.82 41.07 -0.05
C LEU A 392 -0.40 40.48 -0.08
N GLN A 393 -0.19 39.32 0.50
CA GLN A 393 1.13 38.67 0.50
C GLN A 393 1.52 38.19 -0.89
N HIS A 394 0.58 37.60 -1.62
CA HIS A 394 0.81 37.15 -2.97
C HIS A 394 1.14 38.34 -3.89
N ALA A 395 0.43 39.45 -3.78
CA ALA A 395 0.72 40.68 -4.52
C ALA A 395 2.09 41.28 -4.16
N LYS A 396 2.53 41.18 -2.88
CA LYS A 396 3.78 41.76 -2.40
C LYS A 396 5.00 40.88 -2.64
N LYS A 397 4.87 39.56 -2.52
CA LYS A 397 6.01 38.60 -2.54
C LYS A 397 5.89 37.53 -3.64
N GLY A 398 4.78 37.44 -4.36
CA GLY A 398 4.53 36.40 -5.36
C GLY A 398 4.33 35.00 -4.81
N VAL A 399 4.22 34.86 -3.47
CA VAL A 399 4.08 33.55 -2.80
C VAL A 399 2.88 33.50 -1.88
N ASP A 400 2.26 32.36 -1.82
CA ASP A 400 1.15 32.06 -0.93
C ASP A 400 1.61 31.99 0.55
N ILE A 401 0.80 32.51 1.46
CA ILE A 401 1.15 32.63 2.89
C ILE A 401 1.29 31.28 3.60
N LEU A 402 0.51 30.26 3.17
CA LEU A 402 0.51 28.95 3.79
C LEU A 402 1.49 27.98 3.14
N SER A 403 1.40 27.84 1.83
CA SER A 403 2.24 26.90 1.11
C SER A 403 3.69 27.41 0.92
N GLY A 404 3.89 28.73 1.03
CA GLY A 404 5.16 29.38 0.73
C GLY A 404 5.62 29.17 -0.72
N THR A 405 4.67 28.86 -1.62
CA THR A 405 4.87 28.62 -3.05
C THR A 405 4.09 29.65 -3.86
N SER A 406 4.32 29.71 -5.17
CA SER A 406 3.48 30.52 -6.07
C SER A 406 2.08 29.95 -6.28
N VAL A 407 1.81 28.72 -5.81
CA VAL A 407 0.51 28.06 -5.89
C VAL A 407 -0.40 28.55 -4.78
N LYS A 408 -1.51 29.18 -5.14
CA LYS A 408 -2.51 29.69 -4.20
C LYS A 408 -3.21 28.54 -3.46
N THR A 409 -3.33 28.67 -2.14
CA THR A 409 -4.05 27.70 -1.30
C THR A 409 -5.49 28.14 -1.10
N HIS A 410 -6.44 27.23 -1.34
CA HIS A 410 -7.86 27.42 -1.10
C HIS A 410 -8.24 26.90 0.28
N PHE A 411 -9.02 27.69 1.05
CA PHE A 411 -9.49 27.35 2.41
C PHE A 411 -10.84 26.65 2.40
N ALA A 412 -11.07 25.76 1.45
CA ALA A 412 -12.29 25.00 1.32
C ALA A 412 -12.01 23.63 0.73
N ARG A 413 -12.96 22.72 0.90
CA ARG A 413 -12.94 21.45 0.16
C ARG A 413 -13.28 21.71 -1.30
N PRO A 414 -12.62 21.07 -2.28
CA PRO A 414 -12.99 21.20 -3.68
C PRO A 414 -14.43 20.77 -3.93
N ASN A 415 -15.16 21.57 -4.71
CA ASN A 415 -16.44 21.12 -5.26
C ASN A 415 -16.16 20.19 -6.45
N TRP A 416 -16.11 18.88 -6.18
CA TRP A 416 -15.75 17.87 -7.18
C TRP A 416 -16.63 17.92 -8.43
N ARG A 417 -17.94 18.20 -8.28
CA ARG A 417 -18.83 18.31 -9.44
C ARG A 417 -18.43 19.45 -10.38
N SER A 418 -18.05 20.60 -9.82
CA SER A 418 -17.56 21.75 -10.58
C SER A 418 -16.20 21.45 -11.24
N VAL A 419 -15.31 20.71 -10.54
CA VAL A 419 -14.02 20.25 -11.08
C VAL A 419 -14.24 19.36 -12.31
N PHE A 420 -15.08 18.33 -12.19
CA PHE A 420 -15.37 17.42 -13.30
C PHE A 420 -16.03 18.16 -14.47
N LYS A 421 -16.96 19.10 -14.18
CA LYS A 421 -17.58 19.93 -15.21
C LYS A 421 -16.54 20.74 -15.97
N ARG A 422 -15.61 21.41 -15.25
CA ARG A 422 -14.54 22.21 -15.86
C ARG A 422 -13.64 21.36 -16.73
N VAL A 423 -13.21 20.21 -16.24
CA VAL A 423 -12.36 19.29 -17.00
C VAL A 423 -13.09 18.75 -18.24
N ALA A 424 -14.38 18.40 -18.13
CA ALA A 424 -15.17 17.91 -19.25
C ALA A 424 -15.32 18.96 -20.37
N VAL A 425 -15.57 20.23 -19.99
CA VAL A 425 -15.73 21.32 -20.97
C VAL A 425 -14.39 21.65 -21.66
N ASN A 426 -13.28 21.65 -20.91
CA ASN A 426 -11.98 22.00 -21.46
C ASN A 426 -11.35 20.88 -22.30
N HIS A 427 -11.81 19.66 -22.20
CA HIS A 427 -11.20 18.48 -22.80
C HIS A 427 -12.20 17.57 -23.50
N GLU A 428 -13.00 18.16 -24.38
CA GLU A 428 -13.96 17.41 -25.19
C GLU A 428 -13.28 16.34 -26.06
N ASN A 429 -13.89 15.17 -26.18
CA ASN A 429 -13.41 14.03 -26.95
C ASN A 429 -12.05 13.44 -26.49
N GLN A 430 -11.60 13.76 -25.25
CA GLN A 430 -10.35 13.24 -24.70
C GLN A 430 -10.62 12.19 -23.62
N ARG A 431 -9.58 11.38 -23.35
CA ARG A 431 -9.59 10.41 -22.26
C ARG A 431 -8.95 11.03 -21.02
N VAL A 432 -9.70 11.09 -19.93
CA VAL A 432 -9.28 11.62 -18.64
C VAL A 432 -9.05 10.49 -17.65
N GLY A 433 -7.82 10.30 -17.21
CA GLY A 433 -7.50 9.38 -16.11
C GLY A 433 -7.68 10.07 -14.77
N VAL A 434 -8.64 9.60 -13.96
CA VAL A 434 -8.90 10.11 -12.60
C VAL A 434 -8.19 9.21 -11.60
N PHE A 435 -7.10 9.68 -11.03
CA PHE A 435 -6.31 8.94 -10.04
C PHE A 435 -6.52 9.49 -8.65
N TYR A 436 -7.08 8.67 -7.77
CA TYR A 436 -7.39 9.06 -6.40
C TYR A 436 -6.59 8.25 -5.39
N CYS A 437 -5.93 8.94 -4.46
CA CYS A 437 -5.30 8.32 -3.31
C CYS A 437 -5.65 9.08 -2.02
N GLY A 438 -6.28 8.38 -1.07
CA GLY A 438 -6.72 8.96 0.19
C GLY A 438 -7.77 8.13 0.89
N GLU A 439 -8.50 8.77 1.81
CA GLU A 439 -9.54 8.12 2.61
C GLU A 439 -10.67 7.55 1.74
N PRO A 440 -11.20 6.37 2.06
CA PRO A 440 -12.24 5.70 1.26
C PRO A 440 -13.56 6.47 1.09
N VAL A 441 -13.81 7.48 1.93
CA VAL A 441 -15.08 8.25 1.96
C VAL A 441 -15.40 8.92 0.62
N LEU A 442 -14.39 9.43 -0.09
CA LEU A 442 -14.60 10.09 -1.38
C LEU A 442 -14.73 9.14 -2.58
N VAL A 443 -14.37 7.88 -2.43
CA VAL A 443 -14.36 6.91 -3.53
C VAL A 443 -15.72 6.75 -4.20
N PRO A 444 -16.85 6.58 -3.48
CA PRO A 444 -18.16 6.47 -4.12
C PRO A 444 -18.51 7.70 -4.94
N GLN A 445 -18.28 8.89 -4.37
CA GLN A 445 -18.59 10.17 -5.02
C GLN A 445 -17.77 10.36 -6.31
N LEU A 446 -16.45 10.17 -6.26
CA LEU A 446 -15.58 10.37 -7.42
C LEU A 446 -15.87 9.35 -8.52
N ARG A 447 -16.14 8.09 -8.14
CA ARG A 447 -16.52 7.04 -9.10
C ARG A 447 -17.84 7.37 -9.79
N GLN A 448 -18.84 7.84 -9.04
CA GLN A 448 -20.11 8.23 -9.61
C GLN A 448 -19.99 9.45 -10.53
N LEU A 449 -19.24 10.47 -10.13
CA LEU A 449 -18.97 11.63 -10.99
C LEU A 449 -18.26 11.23 -12.29
N SER A 450 -17.28 10.33 -12.22
CA SER A 450 -16.60 9.80 -13.42
C SER A 450 -17.58 9.12 -14.38
N ALA A 451 -18.48 8.29 -13.86
CA ALA A 451 -19.52 7.65 -14.66
C ALA A 451 -20.53 8.67 -15.23
N ASP A 452 -21.05 9.56 -14.38
CA ASP A 452 -22.06 10.57 -14.75
C ASP A 452 -21.56 11.48 -15.88
N PHE A 453 -20.33 12.01 -15.75
CA PHE A 453 -19.77 12.89 -16.77
C PHE A 453 -19.37 12.15 -18.04
N THR A 454 -18.91 10.90 -17.96
CA THR A 454 -18.70 10.05 -19.14
C THR A 454 -19.99 9.85 -19.93
N HIS A 455 -21.14 9.68 -19.26
CA HIS A 455 -22.43 9.51 -19.94
C HIS A 455 -23.04 10.81 -20.47
N LYS A 456 -22.75 11.95 -19.80
CA LYS A 456 -23.38 13.24 -20.12
C LYS A 456 -22.56 14.12 -21.04
N THR A 457 -21.31 13.79 -21.29
CA THR A 457 -20.38 14.59 -22.10
C THR A 457 -19.62 13.69 -23.09
N ASN A 458 -18.94 14.29 -24.05
CA ASN A 458 -18.08 13.59 -24.99
C ASN A 458 -16.71 13.24 -24.39
N THR A 459 -16.46 13.59 -23.13
CA THR A 459 -15.19 13.32 -22.42
C THR A 459 -15.29 12.01 -21.65
N LYS A 460 -14.32 11.13 -21.80
CA LYS A 460 -14.32 9.82 -21.15
C LYS A 460 -13.48 9.85 -19.88
N PHE A 461 -14.13 9.71 -18.71
CA PHE A 461 -13.47 9.65 -17.41
C PHE A 461 -13.28 8.20 -16.96
N GLU A 462 -12.05 7.80 -16.65
CA GLU A 462 -11.72 6.47 -16.10
C GLU A 462 -11.16 6.62 -14.68
N PHE A 463 -11.86 6.04 -13.70
CA PHE A 463 -11.53 6.19 -12.28
C PHE A 463 -10.63 5.07 -11.77
N HIS A 464 -9.48 5.46 -11.21
CA HIS A 464 -8.49 4.60 -10.59
C HIS A 464 -8.30 4.95 -9.12
N LYS A 465 -8.42 3.95 -8.25
CA LYS A 465 -8.19 4.11 -6.82
C LYS A 465 -6.88 3.48 -6.40
N GLU A 466 -6.04 4.26 -5.76
CA GLU A 466 -4.88 3.79 -5.02
C GLU A 466 -5.23 3.38 -3.60
N ASN A 467 -4.59 2.30 -3.10
CA ASN A 467 -4.78 1.79 -1.75
C ASN A 467 -3.44 1.79 -1.02
N PHE A 468 -3.30 2.69 -0.06
CA PHE A 468 -2.15 2.76 0.85
C PHE A 468 -2.60 2.78 2.30
#